data_b269aa2d4cc798b903e4dfb4712528cc
#
_entry.id   b269aa2d4cc798b903e4dfb4712528cc
#
_cell.length_a   1.000
_cell.length_b   1.000
_cell.length_c   1.000
_cell.angle_alpha   90.00
_cell.angle_beta   90.00
_cell.angle_gamma   90.00
#
_symmetry.space_group_name_H-M   'P 1'
#
loop_
_entity.id
_entity.type
_entity.pdbx_description
1 polymer ?
#
loop_
_entity_poly.entity_id
_entity_poly.type
_entity_poly.pdbx_seq_one_letter_code
_entity_poly.pdbx_strand_id
1 'polypeptide(L)'
;LVALSPGRFVPPKIQALTGITNQDLRERGIPKPRLCRDVAELIAGERTLLLAYNAHFDLSFLFYTLVKDGDAAILKGKDKLDLLTVYRDRRAFPHRLASAIEAYNLQDQVQNSHRAIDDVLATVAVLEAMAAERDDLTHYINLFGYNARYGLEGKPISSVTYRPQGYEPGRPLYAQVVLSSLT
;
A
#
# COMPACT_ATOMS: atom_id res chain seq x y z
N LEU A 1 16.67 3.25 -4.46
CA LEU A 1 16.32 4.01 -5.67
C LEU A 1 16.38 3.12 -6.90
N VAL A 2 15.51 3.34 -7.86
CA VAL A 2 15.46 2.58 -9.12
C VAL A 2 15.86 3.49 -10.27
N ALA A 3 16.77 3.02 -11.12
CA ALA A 3 17.22 3.74 -12.29
C ALA A 3 16.08 3.97 -13.29
N LEU A 4 16.05 5.17 -13.88
CA LEU A 4 15.11 5.48 -14.95
C LEU A 4 15.53 4.83 -16.26
N SER A 5 14.55 4.57 -17.11
CA SER A 5 14.82 4.19 -18.52
C SER A 5 15.59 5.32 -19.23
N PRO A 6 16.45 5.00 -20.22
CA PRO A 6 17.16 6.01 -20.99
C PRO A 6 16.24 7.11 -21.54
N GLY A 7 16.68 8.36 -21.46
CA GLY A 7 15.91 9.52 -21.91
C GLY A 7 14.76 9.95 -20.99
N ARG A 8 14.59 9.31 -19.83
CA ARG A 8 13.61 9.72 -18.81
C ARG A 8 14.27 10.54 -17.71
N PHE A 9 13.53 11.53 -17.19
CA PHE A 9 13.99 12.44 -16.14
C PHE A 9 12.88 12.63 -15.12
N VAL A 10 13.27 12.80 -13.86
CA VAL A 10 12.33 13.25 -12.82
C VAL A 10 12.08 14.74 -13.01
N PRO A 11 10.83 15.17 -13.16
CA PRO A 11 10.49 16.58 -13.28
C PRO A 11 10.96 17.40 -12.06
N PRO A 12 11.35 18.68 -12.23
CA PRO A 12 11.84 19.52 -11.12
C PRO A 12 10.88 19.58 -9.93
N LYS A 13 9.57 19.64 -10.19
CA LYS A 13 8.54 19.62 -9.13
C LYS A 13 8.60 18.37 -8.27
N ILE A 14 8.84 17.20 -8.89
CA ILE A 14 8.94 15.94 -8.17
C ILE A 14 10.27 15.85 -7.42
N GLN A 15 11.37 16.34 -8.01
CA GLN A 15 12.65 16.42 -7.31
C GLN A 15 12.54 17.29 -6.05
N ALA A 16 11.86 18.46 -6.16
CA ALA A 16 11.62 19.34 -5.01
C ALA A 16 10.75 18.67 -3.93
N LEU A 17 9.73 17.90 -4.33
CA LEU A 17 8.83 17.21 -3.41
C LEU A 17 9.51 16.06 -2.65
N THR A 18 10.30 15.25 -3.37
CA THR A 18 10.87 13.99 -2.83
C THR A 18 12.32 14.15 -2.34
N GLY A 19 12.98 15.22 -2.74
CA GLY A 19 14.42 15.41 -2.54
C GLY A 19 15.30 14.44 -3.35
N ILE A 20 14.71 13.70 -4.32
CA ILE A 20 15.43 12.74 -5.17
C ILE A 20 15.75 13.41 -6.50
N THR A 21 17.04 13.57 -6.78
CA THR A 21 17.52 14.19 -8.03
C THR A 21 17.75 13.18 -9.14
N ASN A 22 17.85 13.67 -10.38
CA ASN A 22 18.27 12.83 -11.50
C ASN A 22 19.70 12.32 -11.34
N GLN A 23 20.56 13.05 -10.63
CA GLN A 23 21.91 12.61 -10.30
C GLN A 23 21.89 11.43 -9.33
N ASP A 24 21.08 11.49 -8.27
CA ASP A 24 20.89 10.36 -7.34
C ASP A 24 20.47 9.08 -8.05
N LEU A 25 19.58 9.20 -9.03
CA LEU A 25 19.11 8.04 -9.78
C LEU A 25 20.17 7.46 -10.72
N ARG A 26 21.06 8.30 -11.27
CA ARG A 26 22.20 7.81 -12.09
C ARG A 26 23.25 7.13 -11.24
N GLU A 27 23.57 7.68 -10.07
CA GLU A 27 24.66 7.21 -9.20
C GLU A 27 24.26 6.02 -8.33
N ARG A 28 23.02 6.01 -7.83
CA ARG A 28 22.54 5.07 -6.82
C ARG A 28 21.35 4.23 -7.26
N GLY A 29 20.83 4.49 -8.46
CA GLY A 29 19.67 3.75 -8.97
C GLY A 29 20.04 2.34 -9.42
N ILE A 30 19.33 1.33 -8.92
CA ILE A 30 19.48 -0.06 -9.32
C ILE A 30 18.62 -0.37 -10.56
N PRO A 31 19.04 -1.29 -11.44
CA PRO A 31 18.20 -1.73 -12.57
C PRO A 31 16.91 -2.39 -12.09
N LYS A 32 15.82 -2.18 -12.84
CA LYS A 32 14.50 -2.77 -12.50
C LYS A 32 14.51 -4.30 -12.33
N PRO A 33 15.21 -5.10 -13.18
CA PRO A 33 15.28 -6.54 -12.94
C PRO A 33 15.94 -6.91 -11.61
N ARG A 34 16.90 -6.11 -11.12
CA ARG A 34 17.48 -6.30 -9.80
C ARG A 34 16.44 -6.01 -8.70
N LEU A 35 15.71 -4.88 -8.81
CA LEU A 35 14.62 -4.58 -7.89
C LEU A 35 13.62 -5.74 -7.83
N CYS A 36 13.24 -6.31 -8.98
CA CYS A 36 12.28 -7.42 -9.03
C CYS A 36 12.79 -8.67 -8.28
N ARG A 37 14.08 -8.99 -8.41
CA ARG A 37 14.70 -10.08 -7.65
C ARG A 37 14.74 -9.79 -6.15
N ASP A 38 15.22 -8.60 -5.78
CA ASP A 38 15.31 -8.19 -4.36
C ASP A 38 13.93 -8.24 -3.69
N VAL A 39 12.88 -7.80 -4.40
CA VAL A 39 11.49 -7.90 -3.90
C VAL A 39 11.04 -9.35 -3.81
N ALA A 40 11.33 -10.19 -4.81
CA ALA A 40 10.96 -11.60 -4.79
C ALA A 40 11.58 -12.32 -3.59
N GLU A 41 12.85 -12.07 -3.30
CA GLU A 41 13.55 -12.61 -2.13
C GLU A 41 12.94 -12.12 -0.83
N LEU A 42 12.63 -10.81 -0.73
CA LEU A 42 12.06 -10.21 0.46
C LEU A 42 10.68 -10.79 0.83
N ILE A 43 9.86 -11.11 -0.18
CA ILE A 43 8.49 -11.61 0.04
C ILE A 43 8.36 -13.13 -0.21
N ALA A 44 9.48 -13.87 -0.31
CA ALA A 44 9.46 -15.30 -0.60
C ALA A 44 8.75 -16.15 0.47
N GLY A 45 8.72 -15.68 1.73
CA GLY A 45 8.11 -16.40 2.85
C GLY A 45 6.65 -16.77 2.61
N GLU A 46 6.23 -17.95 3.05
CA GLU A 46 4.85 -18.43 2.92
C GLU A 46 3.85 -17.52 3.67
N ARG A 47 4.25 -17.02 4.84
CA ARG A 47 3.43 -16.13 5.69
C ARG A 47 3.86 -14.68 5.53
N THR A 48 3.73 -14.14 4.32
CA THR A 48 4.06 -12.75 4.05
C THR A 48 2.79 -11.90 4.03
N LEU A 49 2.75 -10.86 4.87
CA LEU A 49 1.74 -9.82 4.84
C LEU A 49 2.33 -8.56 4.22
N LEU A 50 1.75 -8.10 3.12
CA LEU A 50 2.10 -6.83 2.48
C LEU A 50 1.22 -5.72 3.07
N LEU A 51 1.85 -4.75 3.71
CA LEU A 51 1.19 -3.64 4.37
C LEU A 51 1.47 -2.33 3.62
N ALA A 52 0.44 -1.52 3.41
CA ALA A 52 0.59 -0.15 2.93
C ALA A 52 -0.59 0.74 3.35
N TYR A 53 -0.42 2.04 3.19
CA TYR A 53 -1.51 3.02 3.25
C TYR A 53 -1.93 3.38 1.82
N ASN A 54 -3.13 2.98 1.41
CA ASN A 54 -3.58 2.94 0.02
C ASN A 54 -2.86 1.85 -0.81
N ALA A 55 -2.87 0.63 -0.29
CA ALA A 55 -2.08 -0.49 -0.81
C ALA A 55 -2.31 -0.81 -2.30
N HIS A 56 -3.51 -0.55 -2.83
CA HIS A 56 -3.79 -0.78 -4.25
C HIS A 56 -2.91 0.08 -5.17
N PHE A 57 -2.59 1.31 -4.74
CA PHE A 57 -1.68 2.20 -5.48
C PHE A 57 -0.28 1.61 -5.59
N ASP A 58 0.33 1.25 -4.46
CA ASP A 58 1.69 0.70 -4.42
C ASP A 58 1.78 -0.66 -5.12
N LEU A 59 0.79 -1.54 -4.89
CA LEU A 59 0.70 -2.84 -5.54
C LEU A 59 0.55 -2.72 -7.06
N SER A 60 -0.13 -1.70 -7.57
CA SER A 60 -0.24 -1.46 -9.01
C SER A 60 1.12 -1.15 -9.63
N PHE A 61 1.90 -0.25 -9.03
CA PHE A 61 3.25 0.06 -9.52
C PHE A 61 4.16 -1.16 -9.46
N LEU A 62 4.13 -1.89 -8.37
CA LEU A 62 4.91 -3.11 -8.19
C LEU A 62 4.51 -4.18 -9.22
N PHE A 63 3.23 -4.43 -9.40
CA PHE A 63 2.70 -5.41 -10.34
C PHE A 63 3.16 -5.13 -11.77
N TYR A 64 2.95 -3.90 -12.27
CA TYR A 64 3.35 -3.57 -13.63
C TYR A 64 4.87 -3.59 -13.83
N THR A 65 5.64 -3.31 -12.79
CA THR A 65 7.10 -3.46 -12.84
C THR A 65 7.47 -4.95 -12.93
N LEU A 66 6.84 -5.80 -12.13
CA LEU A 66 7.07 -7.26 -12.14
C LEU A 66 6.62 -7.92 -13.45
N VAL A 67 5.49 -7.48 -14.02
CA VAL A 67 5.03 -7.97 -15.33
C VAL A 67 6.07 -7.68 -16.43
N LYS A 68 6.74 -6.54 -16.35
CA LYS A 68 7.68 -6.10 -17.37
C LYS A 68 9.10 -6.62 -17.17
N ASP A 69 9.59 -6.60 -15.94
CA ASP A 69 11.02 -6.74 -15.63
C ASP A 69 11.29 -7.93 -14.65
N GLY A 70 10.26 -8.69 -14.26
CA GLY A 70 10.34 -9.78 -13.28
C GLY A 70 9.23 -10.83 -13.46
N ASP A 71 8.67 -11.30 -12.33
CA ASP A 71 7.55 -12.24 -12.28
C ASP A 71 6.46 -11.72 -11.34
N ALA A 72 5.32 -11.35 -11.87
CA ALA A 72 4.18 -10.88 -11.08
C ALA A 72 3.47 -12.01 -10.29
N ALA A 73 3.77 -13.27 -10.58
CA ALA A 73 3.21 -14.41 -9.84
C ALA A 73 3.68 -14.44 -8.38
N ILE A 74 4.79 -13.79 -8.03
CA ILE A 74 5.28 -13.68 -6.64
C ILE A 74 4.28 -13.02 -5.70
N LEU A 75 3.33 -12.23 -6.22
CA LEU A 75 2.28 -11.58 -5.43
C LEU A 75 1.10 -12.52 -5.11
N LYS A 76 0.99 -13.66 -5.83
CA LYS A 76 -0.09 -14.62 -5.62
C LYS A 76 0.01 -15.27 -4.23
N GLY A 77 -1.14 -15.46 -3.58
CA GLY A 77 -1.20 -16.10 -2.27
C GLY A 77 -0.62 -15.28 -1.10
N LYS A 78 -0.07 -14.08 -1.37
CA LYS A 78 0.36 -13.19 -0.29
C LYS A 78 -0.83 -12.44 0.28
N ASP A 79 -0.87 -12.29 1.59
CA ASP A 79 -1.88 -11.47 2.25
C ASP A 79 -1.53 -9.97 2.16
N LYS A 80 -2.55 -9.14 2.15
CA LYS A 80 -2.42 -7.68 2.07
C LYS A 80 -3.28 -7.03 3.15
N LEU A 81 -2.73 -5.99 3.76
CA LEU A 81 -3.47 -5.14 4.69
C LEU A 81 -3.37 -3.68 4.22
N ASP A 82 -4.50 -3.12 3.85
CA ASP A 82 -4.61 -1.70 3.46
C ASP A 82 -5.09 -0.86 4.63
N LEU A 83 -4.19 -0.11 5.25
CA LEU A 83 -4.54 0.74 6.39
C LEU A 83 -5.48 1.89 6.02
N LEU A 84 -5.49 2.33 4.75
CA LEU A 84 -6.48 3.31 4.31
C LEU A 84 -7.89 2.74 4.39
N THR A 85 -8.07 1.47 4.03
CA THR A 85 -9.36 0.78 4.14
C THR A 85 -9.81 0.70 5.61
N VAL A 86 -8.91 0.33 6.52
CA VAL A 86 -9.19 0.32 7.98
C VAL A 86 -9.53 1.71 8.48
N TYR A 87 -8.75 2.73 8.10
CA TYR A 87 -8.95 4.10 8.54
C TYR A 87 -10.29 4.67 8.08
N ARG A 88 -10.68 4.43 6.84
CA ARG A 88 -11.97 4.82 6.28
C ARG A 88 -13.16 4.19 7.01
N ASP A 89 -13.01 2.96 7.46
CA ASP A 89 -14.05 2.25 8.21
C ASP A 89 -14.19 2.78 9.64
N ARG A 90 -13.12 3.32 10.22
CA ARG A 90 -13.08 3.80 11.61
C ARG A 90 -13.28 5.30 11.78
N ARG A 91 -13.03 6.10 10.74
CA ARG A 91 -12.97 7.57 10.83
C ARG A 91 -13.67 8.25 9.67
N ALA A 92 -14.19 9.44 9.95
CA ALA A 92 -14.73 10.33 8.92
C ALA A 92 -13.60 10.95 8.07
N PHE A 93 -13.97 11.46 6.90
CA PHE A 93 -13.08 12.24 6.05
C PHE A 93 -12.47 13.45 6.82
N PRO A 94 -11.19 13.81 6.57
CA PRO A 94 -10.30 13.36 5.48
C PRO A 94 -9.51 12.06 5.77
N HIS A 95 -9.09 11.35 4.70
CA HIS A 95 -8.48 10.03 4.81
C HIS A 95 -7.03 9.93 4.28
N ARG A 96 -6.28 11.03 4.33
CA ARG A 96 -4.85 11.02 3.97
C ARG A 96 -4.03 10.39 5.10
N LEU A 97 -2.82 9.92 4.78
CA LEU A 97 -1.88 9.44 5.80
C LEU A 97 -1.61 10.52 6.87
N ALA A 98 -1.43 11.78 6.46
CA ALA A 98 -1.31 12.91 7.39
C ALA A 98 -2.50 13.02 8.35
N SER A 99 -3.73 12.79 7.86
CA SER A 99 -4.92 12.82 8.71
C SER A 99 -4.95 11.65 9.72
N ALA A 100 -4.42 10.49 9.33
CA ALA A 100 -4.28 9.37 10.25
C ALA A 100 -3.21 9.66 11.32
N ILE A 101 -2.08 10.23 10.94
CA ILE A 101 -1.03 10.67 11.87
C ILE A 101 -1.62 11.65 12.92
N GLU A 102 -2.41 12.62 12.49
CA GLU A 102 -3.08 13.59 13.38
C GLU A 102 -4.10 12.90 14.29
N ALA A 103 -4.96 12.05 13.74
CA ALA A 103 -6.04 11.39 14.48
C ALA A 103 -5.53 10.44 15.57
N TYR A 104 -4.32 9.90 15.41
CA TYR A 104 -3.65 9.03 16.38
C TYR A 104 -2.58 9.74 17.22
N ASN A 105 -2.44 11.08 17.10
CA ASN A 105 -1.47 11.92 17.84
C ASN A 105 -0.01 11.47 17.65
N LEU A 106 0.37 11.18 16.40
CA LEU A 106 1.70 10.68 16.05
C LEU A 106 2.64 11.74 15.48
N GLN A 107 2.24 13.02 15.43
CA GLN A 107 2.97 14.10 14.76
C GLN A 107 4.39 14.30 15.29
N ASP A 108 4.59 14.05 16.58
CA ASP A 108 5.89 14.17 17.23
C ASP A 108 6.79 12.92 17.05
N GLN A 109 6.23 11.83 16.54
CA GLN A 109 6.91 10.54 16.41
C GLN A 109 7.36 10.26 14.97
N VAL A 110 6.62 10.76 13.98
CA VAL A 110 6.86 10.45 12.56
C VAL A 110 6.78 11.69 11.69
N GLN A 111 7.50 11.62 10.55
CA GLN A 111 7.46 12.64 9.52
C GLN A 111 6.73 12.10 8.28
N ASN A 112 5.89 12.92 7.67
CA ASN A 112 5.31 12.66 6.35
C ASN A 112 5.95 13.63 5.35
N SER A 113 7.14 13.28 4.88
CA SER A 113 7.96 14.13 4.02
C SER A 113 7.80 13.86 2.53
N HIS A 114 6.86 12.99 2.14
CA HIS A 114 6.71 12.46 0.77
C HIS A 114 7.95 11.70 0.26
N ARG A 115 8.80 11.26 1.17
CA ARG A 115 9.83 10.26 0.89
C ARG A 115 9.29 8.89 1.29
N ALA A 116 9.40 7.93 0.41
CA ALA A 116 8.83 6.60 0.62
C ALA A 116 9.21 5.96 1.97
N ILE A 117 10.44 6.20 2.45
CA ILE A 117 10.86 5.63 3.74
C ILE A 117 10.13 6.29 4.92
N ASP A 118 9.93 7.61 4.89
CA ASP A 118 9.25 8.33 5.97
C ASP A 118 7.77 7.97 5.98
N ASP A 119 7.15 7.83 4.79
CA ASP A 119 5.77 7.38 4.65
C ASP A 119 5.58 5.92 5.11
N VAL A 120 6.58 5.05 4.91
CA VAL A 120 6.57 3.67 5.44
C VAL A 120 6.66 3.67 6.96
N LEU A 121 7.56 4.45 7.55
CA LEU A 121 7.70 4.57 9.02
C LEU A 121 6.41 5.13 9.64
N ALA A 122 5.83 6.14 9.03
CA ALA A 122 4.54 6.69 9.44
C ALA A 122 3.41 5.65 9.33
N THR A 123 3.41 4.84 8.27
CA THR A 123 2.43 3.77 8.08
C THR A 123 2.55 2.70 9.18
N VAL A 124 3.77 2.34 9.59
CA VAL A 124 3.99 1.39 10.70
C VAL A 124 3.48 1.97 12.02
N ALA A 125 3.78 3.24 12.32
CA ALA A 125 3.27 3.88 13.54
C ALA A 125 1.74 3.96 13.57
N VAL A 126 1.10 4.23 12.43
CA VAL A 126 -0.37 4.20 12.29
C VAL A 126 -0.91 2.78 12.49
N LEU A 127 -0.25 1.75 11.97
CA LEU A 127 -0.62 0.34 12.22
C LEU A 127 -0.62 0.03 13.71
N GLU A 128 0.45 0.38 14.43
CA GLU A 128 0.58 0.14 15.86
C GLU A 128 -0.51 0.85 16.67
N ALA A 129 -0.80 2.10 16.34
CA ALA A 129 -1.87 2.86 16.96
C ALA A 129 -3.26 2.26 16.68
N MET A 130 -3.50 1.82 15.45
CA MET A 130 -4.74 1.13 15.08
C MET A 130 -4.90 -0.22 15.80
N ALA A 131 -3.82 -0.96 15.98
CA ALA A 131 -3.81 -2.22 16.72
C ALA A 131 -4.11 -2.00 18.21
N ALA A 132 -3.51 -0.96 18.81
CA ALA A 132 -3.77 -0.59 20.20
C ALA A 132 -5.21 -0.09 20.43
N GLU A 133 -5.82 0.56 19.42
CA GLU A 133 -7.21 1.02 19.50
C GLU A 133 -8.21 -0.16 19.49
N ARG A 134 -7.99 -1.18 18.65
CA ARG A 134 -8.91 -2.31 18.47
C ARG A 134 -8.20 -3.53 17.87
N ASP A 135 -8.42 -4.69 18.50
CA ASP A 135 -7.89 -5.98 18.05
C ASP A 135 -8.77 -6.61 16.96
N ASP A 136 -8.81 -5.98 15.77
CA ASP A 136 -9.60 -6.46 14.64
C ASP A 136 -8.88 -6.36 13.28
N LEU A 137 -7.62 -5.95 13.26
CA LEU A 137 -6.88 -5.70 12.02
C LEU A 137 -6.78 -6.93 11.11
N THR A 138 -6.69 -8.11 11.69
CA THR A 138 -6.63 -9.37 10.93
C THR A 138 -7.89 -9.63 10.11
N HIS A 139 -9.01 -9.08 10.52
CA HIS A 139 -10.28 -9.21 9.80
C HIS A 139 -10.30 -8.39 8.50
N TYR A 140 -9.45 -7.36 8.38
CA TYR A 140 -9.32 -6.54 7.17
C TYR A 140 -8.35 -7.11 6.11
N ILE A 141 -7.72 -8.26 6.38
CA ILE A 141 -6.80 -8.88 5.42
C ILE A 141 -7.53 -9.13 4.09
N ASN A 142 -6.89 -8.67 3.00
CA ASN A 142 -7.40 -8.72 1.64
C ASN A 142 -8.70 -7.93 1.37
N LEU A 143 -9.10 -7.03 2.28
CA LEU A 143 -10.15 -6.06 2.03
C LEU A 143 -9.56 -4.79 1.43
N PHE A 144 -10.16 -4.31 0.33
CA PHE A 144 -9.77 -3.08 -0.35
C PHE A 144 -11.00 -2.28 -0.73
N GLY A 145 -10.89 -0.96 -0.55
CA GLY A 145 -12.04 -0.10 -0.75
C GLY A 145 -13.11 -0.41 0.30
N TYR A 146 -13.97 0.49 0.64
CA TYR A 146 -14.88 0.25 1.74
C TYR A 146 -16.35 0.56 1.42
N ASN A 147 -16.64 1.03 0.22
CA ASN A 147 -17.99 1.12 -0.32
C ASN A 147 -17.98 1.31 -1.84
N ALA A 148 -19.16 1.26 -2.47
CA ALA A 148 -19.31 1.43 -3.91
C ALA A 148 -18.77 2.79 -4.43
N ARG A 149 -18.80 3.85 -3.60
CA ARG A 149 -18.29 5.18 -3.94
C ARG A 149 -16.78 5.27 -3.87
N TYR A 150 -16.16 4.56 -2.91
CA TYR A 150 -14.72 4.63 -2.61
C TYR A 150 -14.03 3.29 -2.86
N GLY A 151 -14.60 2.42 -3.67
CA GLY A 151 -13.99 1.15 -4.04
C GLY A 151 -12.61 1.30 -4.66
N LEU A 152 -12.10 0.26 -5.28
CA LEU A 152 -10.78 0.31 -5.91
C LEU A 152 -10.71 1.39 -6.98
N GLU A 153 -9.67 2.21 -6.94
CA GLU A 153 -9.31 3.08 -8.04
C GLU A 153 -8.60 2.24 -9.13
N GLY A 154 -9.31 1.99 -10.21
CA GLY A 154 -8.79 1.23 -11.34
C GLY A 154 -9.22 -0.25 -11.35
N LYS A 155 -8.53 -1.04 -12.18
CA LYS A 155 -8.85 -2.46 -12.37
C LYS A 155 -8.19 -3.30 -11.28
N PRO A 156 -8.87 -4.36 -10.79
CA PRO A 156 -8.25 -5.35 -9.92
C PRO A 156 -6.98 -5.94 -10.56
N ILE A 157 -5.96 -6.17 -9.74
CA ILE A 157 -4.68 -6.76 -10.14
C ILE A 157 -4.86 -8.28 -10.09
N SER A 158 -4.58 -8.97 -11.20
CA SER A 158 -4.81 -10.42 -11.34
C SER A 158 -4.02 -11.29 -10.35
N SER A 159 -2.91 -10.78 -9.81
CA SER A 159 -2.08 -11.47 -8.81
C SER A 159 -2.41 -11.09 -7.37
N VAL A 160 -3.47 -10.34 -7.13
CA VAL A 160 -3.89 -9.88 -5.81
C VAL A 160 -5.26 -10.45 -5.47
N THR A 161 -5.37 -11.02 -4.28
CA THR A 161 -6.66 -11.47 -3.75
C THR A 161 -7.46 -10.28 -3.23
N TYR A 162 -8.71 -10.17 -3.63
CA TYR A 162 -9.69 -9.20 -3.14
C TYR A 162 -10.86 -9.95 -2.54
N ARG A 163 -11.14 -9.72 -1.26
CA ARG A 163 -12.33 -10.27 -0.61
C ARG A 163 -13.53 -9.38 -0.93
N PRO A 164 -14.60 -9.92 -1.55
CA PRO A 164 -15.79 -9.14 -1.79
C PRO A 164 -16.47 -8.76 -0.48
N GLN A 165 -16.96 -7.52 -0.39
CA GLN A 165 -17.75 -7.05 0.75
C GLN A 165 -18.87 -6.13 0.28
N GLY A 166 -19.92 -6.04 1.08
CA GLY A 166 -20.94 -5.01 0.98
C GLY A 166 -20.49 -3.71 1.64
N TYR A 167 -21.35 -2.70 1.63
CA TYR A 167 -21.23 -1.51 2.46
C TYR A 167 -22.58 -1.15 3.06
N GLU A 168 -22.68 -1.27 4.36
CA GLU A 168 -23.84 -0.97 5.17
C GLU A 168 -23.40 -0.03 6.30
N PRO A 169 -23.90 1.21 6.32
CA PRO A 169 -23.49 2.19 7.32
C PRO A 169 -23.67 1.67 8.76
N GLY A 170 -22.70 1.95 9.62
CA GLY A 170 -22.76 1.56 11.03
C GLY A 170 -22.34 0.12 11.34
N ARG A 171 -21.96 -0.67 10.31
CA ARG A 171 -21.38 -2.00 10.52
C ARG A 171 -19.91 -2.03 10.08
N PRO A 172 -19.01 -2.70 10.81
CA PRO A 172 -17.64 -2.87 10.38
C PRO A 172 -17.56 -3.53 9.01
N LEU A 173 -16.63 -3.08 8.17
CA LEU A 173 -16.48 -3.55 6.80
C LEU A 173 -16.26 -5.06 6.71
N TYR A 174 -15.44 -5.61 7.60
CA TYR A 174 -15.17 -7.05 7.64
C TYR A 174 -16.39 -7.90 8.02
N ALA A 175 -17.37 -7.33 8.72
CA ALA A 175 -18.62 -8.01 9.04
C ALA A 175 -19.58 -8.11 7.83
N GLN A 176 -19.22 -7.49 6.71
CA GLN A 176 -20.01 -7.44 5.48
C GLN A 176 -19.37 -8.25 4.35
N VAL A 177 -18.33 -9.03 4.66
CA VAL A 177 -17.66 -9.88 3.68
C VAL A 177 -18.63 -10.92 3.14
N VAL A 178 -18.80 -10.94 1.83
CA VAL A 178 -19.57 -11.96 1.14
C VAL A 178 -18.69 -13.21 1.07
N LEU A 179 -19.10 -14.25 1.79
CA LEU A 179 -18.52 -15.58 1.58
C LEU A 179 -19.02 -16.04 0.20
N SER A 180 -18.15 -15.97 -0.82
CA SER A 180 -18.42 -16.64 -2.07
C SER A 180 -18.55 -18.12 -1.73
N SER A 181 -19.76 -18.65 -1.86
CA SER A 181 -19.99 -20.09 -1.90
C SER A 181 -19.07 -20.63 -3.00
N LEU A 182 -18.04 -21.36 -2.59
CA LEU A 182 -17.24 -22.19 -3.48
C LEU A 182 -18.22 -23.24 -4.05
N THR A 183 -18.70 -22.98 -5.27
CA THR A 183 -19.31 -23.99 -6.13
C THR A 183 -18.22 -24.60 -6.99
#